data_6e57957bf0e358ce1ed6f6e51377598b
#
_entry.id   6e57957bf0e358ce1ed6f6e51377598b
#
_cell.length_a   1.000
_cell.length_b   1.000
_cell.length_c   1.000
_cell.angle_alpha   90.00
_cell.angle_beta   90.00
_cell.angle_gamma   90.00
#
_symmetry.space_group_name_H-M   'P 1'
#
loop_
_entity.id
_entity.type
_entity.pdbx_description
1 polymer ?
#
loop_
_entity_poly.entity_id
_entity_poly.type
_entity_poly.pdbx_seq_one_letter_code
_entity_poly.pdbx_strand_id
1 'polypeptide(L)'
;KVEVIVSTLNDFQALALLEALKKVGHTKVSLLGGDTIKTTDMSKGAGLVEGVYATSPILEAKEFTTGRPFLEKYQAAFKKAPAYGGHYTYDSMYVLSAAIQNAKSADPKEITKALRTINGYAPVIGTMTWDEKGEQRYGAVGVYELRGGNWELRMRSDRW
;
A
#
# COMPACT_ATOMS: atom_id res chain seq x y z
N LYS A 1 -20.78 24.77 1.94
CA LYS A 1 -21.06 23.38 2.32
C LYS A 1 -19.83 22.54 2.00
N VAL A 2 -19.31 21.81 2.98
CA VAL A 2 -18.16 20.92 2.76
C VAL A 2 -18.66 19.63 2.10
N GLU A 3 -18.05 19.24 0.99
CA GLU A 3 -18.40 18.04 0.21
C GLU A 3 -17.31 16.97 0.32
N VAL A 4 -16.04 17.40 0.49
CA VAL A 4 -14.89 16.52 0.64
C VAL A 4 -14.03 16.96 1.81
N ILE A 5 -13.60 15.99 2.61
CA ILE A 5 -12.60 16.16 3.68
C ILE A 5 -11.32 15.45 3.21
N VAL A 6 -10.23 16.18 3.08
CA VAL A 6 -8.90 15.63 2.85
C VAL A 6 -8.17 15.53 4.18
N SER A 7 -7.59 14.38 4.49
CA SER A 7 -7.10 14.07 5.83
C SER A 7 -5.80 13.26 5.80
N THR A 8 -4.94 13.52 6.77
CA THR A 8 -3.73 12.73 7.07
C THR A 8 -3.87 11.92 8.37
N LEU A 9 -5.10 11.68 8.82
CA LEU A 9 -5.41 10.92 10.03
C LEU A 9 -5.02 9.44 9.87
N ASN A 10 -4.77 8.79 11.00
CA ASN A 10 -4.72 7.33 11.07
C ASN A 10 -6.15 6.75 11.06
N ASP A 11 -6.27 5.45 10.82
CA ASP A 11 -7.54 4.74 10.67
C ASP A 11 -8.49 4.93 11.87
N PHE A 12 -8.00 4.76 13.12
CA PHE A 12 -8.85 4.95 14.32
C PHE A 12 -9.36 6.39 14.48
N GLN A 13 -8.55 7.38 14.07
CA GLN A 13 -8.96 8.80 14.11
C GLN A 13 -9.96 9.10 12.99
N ALA A 14 -9.72 8.58 11.80
CA ALA A 14 -10.64 8.71 10.67
C ALA A 14 -11.98 8.05 10.99
N LEU A 15 -11.98 6.86 11.58
CA LEU A 15 -13.21 6.18 11.99
C LEU A 15 -14.00 7.01 13.01
N ALA A 16 -13.33 7.54 14.04
CA ALA A 16 -13.98 8.42 15.02
C ALA A 16 -14.59 9.68 14.38
N LEU A 17 -13.90 10.27 13.38
CA LEU A 17 -14.42 11.39 12.59
C LEU A 17 -15.69 10.98 11.82
N LEU A 18 -15.68 9.84 11.12
CA LEU A 18 -16.82 9.34 10.35
C LEU A 18 -18.05 9.08 11.26
N GLU A 19 -17.82 8.48 12.42
CA GLU A 19 -18.87 8.26 13.44
C GLU A 19 -19.45 9.58 13.95
N ALA A 20 -18.61 10.58 14.23
CA ALA A 20 -19.04 11.91 14.64
C ALA A 20 -19.87 12.62 13.55
N LEU A 21 -19.42 12.56 12.28
CA LEU A 21 -20.16 13.12 11.15
C LEU A 21 -21.54 12.47 10.99
N LYS A 22 -21.61 11.15 11.12
CA LYS A 22 -22.91 10.43 11.11
C LYS A 22 -23.81 10.86 12.25
N LYS A 23 -23.26 11.00 13.46
CA LYS A 23 -24.02 11.39 14.66
C LYS A 23 -24.66 12.78 14.52
N VAL A 24 -23.97 13.72 13.84
CA VAL A 24 -24.51 15.07 13.62
C VAL A 24 -25.25 15.24 12.28
N GLY A 25 -25.48 14.14 11.54
CA GLY A 25 -26.23 14.14 10.29
C GLY A 25 -25.47 14.67 9.07
N HIS A 26 -24.14 14.87 9.15
CA HIS A 26 -23.30 15.31 8.03
C HIS A 26 -22.78 14.12 7.22
N THR A 27 -23.69 13.33 6.66
CA THR A 27 -23.35 12.10 5.90
C THR A 27 -23.12 12.33 4.41
N LYS A 28 -23.53 13.49 3.86
CA LYS A 28 -23.30 13.86 2.46
C LYS A 28 -21.93 14.52 2.29
N VAL A 29 -20.89 13.77 2.62
CA VAL A 29 -19.49 14.18 2.54
C VAL A 29 -18.65 12.96 2.22
N SER A 30 -17.56 13.15 1.46
CA SER A 30 -16.57 12.12 1.20
C SER A 30 -15.28 12.39 1.99
N LEU A 31 -14.66 11.34 2.53
CA LEU A 31 -13.33 11.39 3.14
C LEU A 31 -12.30 10.87 2.15
N LEU A 32 -11.24 11.63 1.91
CA LEU A 32 -10.04 11.20 1.20
C LEU A 32 -8.85 11.22 2.16
N GLY A 33 -8.25 10.06 2.40
CA GLY A 33 -7.06 9.92 3.24
C GLY A 33 -5.86 9.33 2.52
N GLY A 34 -4.76 9.21 3.25
CA GLY A 34 -3.56 8.50 2.82
C GLY A 34 -3.66 6.98 3.04
N ASP A 35 -2.53 6.31 2.89
CA ASP A 35 -2.39 4.87 3.10
C ASP A 35 -2.63 4.44 4.55
N THR A 36 -2.45 5.34 5.51
CA THR A 36 -2.68 5.11 6.94
C THR A 36 -4.13 4.76 7.29
N ILE A 37 -5.10 5.12 6.44
CA ILE A 37 -6.50 4.71 6.61
C ILE A 37 -6.86 3.47 5.79
N LYS A 38 -5.98 3.00 4.89
CA LYS A 38 -6.25 1.80 4.06
C LYS A 38 -5.98 0.52 4.86
N THR A 39 -6.73 0.32 5.92
CA THR A 39 -6.63 -0.83 6.82
C THR A 39 -7.92 -1.65 6.83
N THR A 40 -7.87 -2.85 7.38
CA THR A 40 -9.05 -3.70 7.58
C THR A 40 -10.00 -3.12 8.63
N ASP A 41 -9.49 -2.37 9.62
CA ASP A 41 -10.32 -1.77 10.67
C ASP A 41 -11.24 -0.68 10.13
N MET A 42 -10.85 -0.02 9.04
CA MET A 42 -11.72 0.93 8.34
C MET A 42 -12.98 0.31 7.72
N SER A 43 -13.10 -1.02 7.67
CA SER A 43 -14.34 -1.70 7.22
C SER A 43 -15.57 -1.22 7.97
N LYS A 44 -15.41 -0.86 9.26
CA LYS A 44 -16.46 -0.30 10.12
C LYS A 44 -16.93 1.09 9.67
N GLY A 45 -16.13 1.81 8.89
CA GLY A 45 -16.45 3.13 8.33
C GLY A 45 -17.32 3.09 7.08
N ALA A 46 -17.51 1.89 6.48
CA ALA A 46 -18.31 1.74 5.28
C ALA A 46 -19.77 2.15 5.50
N GLY A 47 -20.28 3.07 4.68
CA GLY A 47 -21.66 3.56 4.76
C GLY A 47 -21.95 4.54 5.91
N LEU A 48 -20.92 5.02 6.63
CA LEU A 48 -21.10 6.09 7.62
C LEU A 48 -21.27 7.46 6.94
N VAL A 49 -20.61 7.66 5.82
CA VAL A 49 -20.69 8.86 4.95
C VAL A 49 -20.82 8.42 3.50
N GLU A 50 -20.95 9.39 2.57
CA GLU A 50 -21.19 9.15 1.14
C GLU A 50 -20.07 8.36 0.48
N GLY A 51 -18.79 8.67 0.80
CA GLY A 51 -17.64 7.97 0.26
C GLY A 51 -16.44 8.01 1.21
N VAL A 52 -15.67 6.92 1.22
CA VAL A 52 -14.38 6.87 1.90
C VAL A 52 -13.34 6.39 0.90
N TYR A 53 -12.34 7.22 0.66
CA TYR A 53 -11.28 6.99 -0.31
C TYR A 53 -9.91 7.03 0.38
N ALA A 54 -8.97 6.23 -0.13
CA ALA A 54 -7.59 6.24 0.32
C ALA A 54 -6.64 6.24 -0.88
N THR A 55 -5.55 6.99 -0.80
CA THR A 55 -4.40 6.82 -1.69
C THR A 55 -3.40 5.87 -1.04
N SER A 56 -2.73 5.04 -1.83
CA SER A 56 -1.70 4.14 -1.31
C SER A 56 -0.62 3.88 -2.35
N PRO A 57 0.67 3.98 -1.97
CA PRO A 57 1.79 3.55 -2.80
C PRO A 57 1.93 2.01 -2.82
N ILE A 58 1.22 1.32 -1.93
CA ILE A 58 1.21 -0.14 -1.86
C ILE A 58 -0.03 -0.66 -2.59
N LEU A 59 0.17 -1.13 -3.82
CA LEU A 59 -0.86 -1.82 -4.58
C LEU A 59 -1.08 -3.23 -4.01
N GLU A 60 -2.26 -3.79 -4.19
CA GLU A 60 -2.54 -5.17 -3.77
C GLU A 60 -1.74 -6.18 -4.59
N ALA A 61 -1.32 -7.29 -3.98
CA ALA A 61 -0.55 -8.33 -4.69
C ALA A 61 -1.26 -8.83 -5.95
N LYS A 62 -2.60 -8.92 -5.94
CA LYS A 62 -3.42 -9.32 -7.10
C LYS A 62 -3.32 -8.39 -8.32
N GLU A 63 -2.84 -7.16 -8.12
CA GLU A 63 -2.65 -6.17 -9.20
C GLU A 63 -1.39 -6.44 -10.03
N PHE A 64 -0.53 -7.36 -9.58
CA PHE A 64 0.66 -7.80 -10.28
C PHE A 64 0.44 -9.17 -10.91
N THR A 65 0.99 -9.37 -12.10
CA THR A 65 0.88 -10.65 -12.84
C THR A 65 1.39 -11.84 -12.02
N THR A 66 2.44 -11.63 -11.25
CA THR A 66 3.10 -12.61 -10.37
C THR A 66 2.51 -12.67 -8.96
N GLY A 67 1.51 -11.84 -8.68
CA GLY A 67 0.94 -11.73 -7.34
C GLY A 67 0.09 -12.91 -6.93
N ARG A 68 -0.68 -13.52 -7.86
CA ARG A 68 -1.51 -14.69 -7.55
C ARG A 68 -0.66 -15.87 -7.07
N PRO A 69 0.41 -16.29 -7.75
CA PRO A 69 1.29 -17.36 -7.26
C PRO A 69 1.89 -17.07 -5.87
N PHE A 70 2.21 -15.81 -5.57
CA PHE A 70 2.65 -15.42 -4.24
C PHE A 70 1.56 -15.65 -3.19
N LEU A 71 0.33 -15.17 -3.45
CA LEU A 71 -0.80 -15.32 -2.51
C LEU A 71 -1.12 -16.79 -2.23
N GLU A 72 -1.12 -17.63 -3.27
CA GLU A 72 -1.38 -19.07 -3.14
C GLU A 72 -0.30 -19.76 -2.31
N LYS A 73 0.98 -19.50 -2.56
CA LYS A 73 2.10 -20.02 -1.79
C LYS A 73 2.08 -19.55 -0.33
N TYR A 74 1.78 -18.26 -0.12
CA TYR A 74 1.67 -17.70 1.22
C TYR A 74 0.54 -18.34 2.01
N GLN A 75 -0.65 -18.48 1.41
CA GLN A 75 -1.79 -19.16 2.02
C GLN A 75 -1.50 -20.63 2.31
N ALA A 76 -0.81 -21.33 1.43
CA ALA A 76 -0.43 -22.72 1.64
C ALA A 76 0.54 -22.88 2.83
N ALA A 77 1.50 -21.97 2.96
CA ALA A 77 2.52 -22.01 4.01
C ALA A 77 1.98 -21.56 5.38
N PHE A 78 1.22 -20.47 5.42
CA PHE A 78 0.87 -19.79 6.67
C PHE A 78 -0.63 -19.93 7.05
N LYS A 79 -1.46 -20.52 6.20
CA LYS A 79 -2.91 -20.70 6.39
C LYS A 79 -3.68 -19.39 6.62
N LYS A 80 -3.13 -18.29 6.17
CA LYS A 80 -3.72 -16.93 6.25
C LYS A 80 -3.23 -16.07 5.09
N ALA A 81 -3.96 -15.00 4.78
CA ALA A 81 -3.51 -13.99 3.84
C ALA A 81 -2.30 -13.20 4.37
N PRO A 82 -1.41 -12.69 3.50
CA PRO A 82 -0.36 -11.78 3.92
C PRO A 82 -0.97 -10.47 4.47
N ALA A 83 -0.28 -9.87 5.44
CA ALA A 83 -0.63 -8.55 5.94
C ALA A 83 -0.40 -7.46 4.87
N TYR A 84 -0.93 -6.27 5.12
CA TYR A 84 -0.72 -5.10 4.27
C TYR A 84 0.77 -4.90 3.97
N GLY A 85 1.10 -4.78 2.68
CA GLY A 85 2.48 -4.62 2.23
C GLY A 85 3.37 -5.86 2.31
N GLY A 86 2.85 -7.03 2.76
CA GLY A 86 3.65 -8.23 2.96
C GLY A 86 4.39 -8.72 1.71
N HIS A 87 3.85 -8.53 0.52
CA HIS A 87 4.50 -8.85 -0.74
C HIS A 87 5.65 -7.89 -1.07
N TYR A 88 5.56 -6.60 -0.71
CA TYR A 88 6.68 -5.66 -0.84
C TYR A 88 7.81 -6.02 0.13
N THR A 89 7.48 -6.40 1.37
CA THR A 89 8.48 -6.87 2.34
C THR A 89 9.17 -8.14 1.85
N TYR A 90 8.41 -9.08 1.29
CA TYR A 90 8.96 -10.29 0.67
C TYR A 90 9.95 -9.95 -0.45
N ASP A 91 9.56 -9.08 -1.37
CA ASP A 91 10.40 -8.63 -2.48
C ASP A 91 11.64 -7.86 -2.01
N SER A 92 11.50 -7.03 -0.97
CA SER A 92 12.63 -6.30 -0.37
C SER A 92 13.74 -7.23 0.12
N MET A 93 13.40 -8.41 0.62
CA MET A 93 14.40 -9.39 1.05
C MET A 93 15.22 -9.95 -0.13
N TYR A 94 14.61 -10.14 -1.30
CA TYR A 94 15.34 -10.55 -2.50
C TYR A 94 16.28 -9.46 -2.98
N VAL A 95 15.81 -8.22 -3.02
CA VAL A 95 16.61 -7.07 -3.44
C VAL A 95 17.77 -6.83 -2.47
N LEU A 96 17.52 -6.92 -1.17
CA LEU A 96 18.57 -6.81 -0.14
C LEU A 96 19.59 -7.93 -0.26
N SER A 97 19.15 -9.17 -0.46
CA SER A 97 20.06 -10.31 -0.67
C SER A 97 20.97 -10.09 -1.88
N ALA A 98 20.42 -9.64 -3.00
CA ALA A 98 21.20 -9.32 -4.18
C ALA A 98 22.20 -8.18 -3.92
N ALA A 99 21.80 -7.16 -3.17
CA ALA A 99 22.68 -6.05 -2.81
C ALA A 99 23.86 -6.51 -1.93
N ILE A 100 23.62 -7.39 -0.96
CA ILE A 100 24.67 -7.99 -0.12
C ILE A 100 25.66 -8.81 -0.96
N GLN A 101 25.13 -9.63 -1.90
CA GLN A 101 25.96 -10.41 -2.82
C GLN A 101 26.81 -9.52 -3.71
N ASN A 102 26.25 -8.44 -4.24
CA ASN A 102 26.96 -7.48 -5.09
C ASN A 102 28.02 -6.70 -4.30
N ALA A 103 27.69 -6.28 -3.08
CA ALA A 103 28.62 -5.60 -2.19
C ALA A 103 29.78 -6.49 -1.71
N LYS A 104 29.58 -7.82 -1.72
CA LYS A 104 30.52 -8.80 -1.12
C LYS A 104 30.92 -8.42 0.31
N SER A 105 30.02 -7.80 1.05
CA SER A 105 30.26 -7.21 2.36
C SER A 105 28.99 -7.27 3.21
N ALA A 106 29.14 -7.39 4.51
CA ALA A 106 28.08 -7.21 5.50
C ALA A 106 28.04 -5.77 6.07
N ASP A 107 28.95 -4.90 5.63
CA ASP A 107 28.96 -3.49 6.05
C ASP A 107 27.72 -2.76 5.48
N PRO A 108 26.89 -2.14 6.33
CA PRO A 108 25.69 -1.40 5.86
C PRO A 108 25.99 -0.30 4.86
N LYS A 109 27.15 0.35 4.93
CA LYS A 109 27.54 1.40 3.98
C LYS A 109 27.77 0.83 2.57
N GLU A 110 28.46 -0.31 2.49
CA GLU A 110 28.72 -0.97 1.21
C GLU A 110 27.43 -1.57 0.62
N ILE A 111 26.57 -2.14 1.46
CA ILE A 111 25.24 -2.62 1.04
C ILE A 111 24.39 -1.45 0.52
N THR A 112 24.41 -0.30 1.19
CA THR A 112 23.67 0.89 0.75
C THR A 112 24.18 1.40 -0.60
N LYS A 113 25.48 1.39 -0.86
CA LYS A 113 26.04 1.73 -2.18
C LYS A 113 25.55 0.76 -3.25
N ALA A 114 25.58 -0.54 -2.96
CA ALA A 114 25.08 -1.56 -3.87
C ALA A 114 23.58 -1.41 -4.15
N LEU A 115 22.76 -1.14 -3.13
CA LEU A 115 21.33 -0.86 -3.28
C LEU A 115 21.05 0.33 -4.20
N ARG A 116 21.81 1.41 -4.10
CA ARG A 116 21.63 2.62 -4.92
C ARG A 116 21.88 2.38 -6.41
N THR A 117 22.69 1.40 -6.75
CA THR A 117 23.06 1.09 -8.14
C THR A 117 22.42 -0.18 -8.69
N ILE A 118 21.73 -0.94 -7.84
CA ILE A 118 21.11 -2.20 -8.24
C ILE A 118 19.86 -1.95 -9.11
N ASN A 119 19.72 -2.73 -10.16
CA ASN A 119 18.43 -2.94 -10.82
C ASN A 119 17.82 -4.20 -10.21
N GLY A 120 17.13 -4.02 -9.08
CA GLY A 120 16.71 -5.12 -8.21
C GLY A 120 15.51 -5.87 -8.76
N TYR A 121 15.68 -7.14 -9.11
CA TYR A 121 14.56 -8.03 -9.41
C TYR A 121 13.72 -8.27 -8.15
N ALA A 122 12.40 -8.04 -8.29
CA ALA A 122 11.42 -8.25 -7.25
C ALA A 122 10.39 -9.30 -7.71
N PRO A 123 10.29 -10.47 -7.05
CA PRO A 123 9.51 -11.61 -7.54
C PRO A 123 8.02 -11.36 -7.72
N VAL A 124 7.44 -10.42 -6.96
CA VAL A 124 6.01 -10.11 -7.02
C VAL A 124 5.74 -8.82 -7.79
N ILE A 125 6.44 -7.74 -7.46
CA ILE A 125 6.19 -6.42 -8.08
C ILE A 125 7.02 -6.18 -9.36
N GLY A 126 7.95 -7.08 -9.68
CA GLY A 126 8.79 -7.07 -10.89
C GLY A 126 10.16 -6.46 -10.67
N THR A 127 10.26 -5.24 -10.15
CA THR A 127 11.54 -4.58 -9.90
C THR A 127 11.43 -3.55 -8.77
N MET A 128 12.53 -3.38 -8.05
CA MET A 128 12.78 -2.28 -7.14
C MET A 128 14.08 -1.59 -7.55
N THR A 129 13.98 -0.37 -8.06
CA THR A 129 15.10 0.49 -8.42
C THR A 129 14.86 1.88 -7.89
N TRP A 130 15.95 2.59 -7.58
CA TRP A 130 15.86 3.91 -6.98
C TRP A 130 16.47 4.97 -7.89
N ASP A 131 15.96 6.17 -7.77
CA ASP A 131 16.56 7.35 -8.36
C ASP A 131 17.72 7.88 -7.46
N GLU A 132 18.27 9.05 -7.83
CA GLU A 132 19.36 9.68 -7.11
C GLU A 132 19.00 10.06 -5.67
N LYS A 133 17.71 10.29 -5.39
CA LYS A 133 17.19 10.62 -4.06
C LYS A 133 16.89 9.39 -3.23
N GLY A 134 16.86 8.20 -3.85
CA GLY A 134 16.48 6.95 -3.20
C GLY A 134 14.97 6.67 -3.26
N GLU A 135 14.24 7.34 -4.16
CA GLU A 135 12.83 7.08 -4.41
C GLU A 135 12.65 5.95 -5.45
N GLN A 136 11.61 5.15 -5.28
CA GLN A 136 11.28 4.07 -6.22
C GLN A 136 10.92 4.66 -7.58
N ARG A 137 11.67 4.28 -8.64
CA ARG A 137 11.49 4.84 -9.99
C ARG A 137 10.17 4.48 -10.66
N TYR A 138 9.67 3.28 -10.40
CA TYR A 138 8.50 2.71 -11.08
C TYR A 138 7.36 2.45 -10.11
N GLY A 139 7.30 3.23 -9.05
CA GLY A 139 6.21 3.17 -8.09
C GLY A 139 4.91 3.70 -8.70
N ALA A 140 3.81 3.01 -8.40
CA ALA A 140 2.48 3.48 -8.72
C ALA A 140 1.71 3.81 -7.43
N VAL A 141 0.86 4.82 -7.49
CA VAL A 141 -0.09 5.12 -6.42
C VAL A 141 -1.48 4.67 -6.87
N GLY A 142 -2.13 3.87 -6.03
CA GLY A 142 -3.52 3.48 -6.21
C GLY A 142 -4.46 4.42 -5.45
N VAL A 143 -5.61 4.71 -6.04
CA VAL A 143 -6.76 5.31 -5.36
C VAL A 143 -7.77 4.20 -5.11
N TYR A 144 -8.15 4.04 -3.86
CA TYR A 144 -9.07 3.00 -3.40
C TYR A 144 -10.34 3.63 -2.84
N GLU A 145 -11.44 2.91 -2.99
CA GLU A 145 -12.73 3.24 -2.38
C GLU A 145 -13.14 2.13 -1.42
N LEU A 146 -13.63 2.50 -0.25
CA LEU A 146 -14.17 1.56 0.72
C LEU A 146 -15.62 1.23 0.37
N ARG A 147 -15.87 0.03 -0.15
CA ARG A 147 -17.22 -0.47 -0.49
C ARG A 147 -17.53 -1.78 0.21
N GLY A 148 -18.68 -1.84 0.87
CA GLY A 148 -19.12 -3.04 1.57
C GLY A 148 -18.10 -3.58 2.59
N GLY A 149 -17.28 -2.69 3.17
CA GLY A 149 -16.22 -3.04 4.11
C GLY A 149 -14.91 -3.50 3.47
N ASN A 150 -14.79 -3.45 2.13
CA ASN A 150 -13.58 -3.83 1.41
C ASN A 150 -13.01 -2.64 0.63
N TRP A 151 -11.69 -2.58 0.53
CA TRP A 151 -11.01 -1.62 -0.31
C TRP A 151 -10.97 -2.11 -1.75
N GLU A 152 -11.54 -1.32 -2.67
CA GLU A 152 -11.57 -1.58 -4.10
C GLU A 152 -10.71 -0.55 -4.84
N LEU A 153 -9.78 -1.03 -5.68
CA LEU A 153 -8.97 -0.17 -6.52
C LEU A 153 -9.85 0.53 -7.57
N ARG A 154 -9.75 1.85 -7.67
CA ARG A 154 -10.47 2.67 -8.64
C ARG A 154 -9.57 3.21 -9.73
N MET A 155 -8.37 3.60 -9.37
CA MET A 155 -7.43 4.22 -10.29
C MET A 155 -5.99 3.90 -9.89
N ARG A 156 -5.10 3.86 -10.86
CA ARG A 156 -3.65 3.78 -10.66
C ARG A 156 -2.98 4.93 -11.39
N SER A 157 -1.95 5.52 -10.79
CA SER A 157 -1.20 6.64 -11.38
C SER A 157 -0.34 6.25 -12.59
N ASP A 158 -0.11 4.97 -12.83
CA ASP A 158 0.67 4.44 -13.95
C ASP A 158 -0.19 3.92 -15.13
N ARG A 159 -1.51 4.04 -15.03
CA ARG A 159 -2.47 3.62 -16.07
C ARG A 159 -3.56 4.68 -16.21
N TRP A 160 -3.57 5.37 -17.34
CA TRP A 160 -4.56 6.39 -17.71
C TRP A 160 -5.48 5.87 -18.81
#